data_590fadad6355e4b0aa7d68a41634653d
#
_entry.id   590fadad6355e4b0aa7d68a41634653d
#
_cell.length_a   1.000
_cell.length_b   1.000
_cell.length_c   1.000
_cell.angle_alpha   90.00
_cell.angle_beta   90.00
_cell.angle_gamma   90.00
#
_symmetry.space_group_name_H-M   'P 1'
#
loop_
_entity.id
_entity.type
_entity.pdbx_description
1 polymer ?
#
loop_
_entity_poly.entity_id
_entity_poly.type
_entity_poly.pdbx_seq_one_letter_code
_entity_poly.pdbx_strand_id
1 'polypeptide(L)'
;RVLVASPALLAKMGHPDTPDALTDYPFAAVSGVFASNRIQLIASEDQLINVPVNIQFQSTHWRSVLSWLLAGHAIGVLQSPVCRKEMADGALIPLLSHYPIPPFSTWLLHPPAGMMSYETRICASLLEGYLRDLLLEPAG
;
A
#
# COMPACT_ATOMS: atom_id res chain seq x y z
N ARG A 1 1.14 -4.19 0.58
CA ARG A 1 0.30 -3.08 0.10
C ARG A 1 -1.16 -3.49 0.13
N VAL A 2 -2.03 -2.55 0.43
CA VAL A 2 -3.48 -2.78 0.51
C VAL A 2 -4.21 -1.61 -0.15
N LEU A 3 -5.29 -1.93 -0.86
CA LEU A 3 -6.24 -0.95 -1.40
C LEU A 3 -7.26 -0.63 -0.30
N VAL A 4 -7.43 0.63 0.02
CA VAL A 4 -8.28 1.05 1.14
C VAL A 4 -9.14 2.26 0.81
N ALA A 5 -10.25 2.37 1.50
CA ALA A 5 -11.12 3.55 1.50
C ALA A 5 -11.69 3.79 2.89
N SER A 6 -12.13 5.02 3.17
CA SER A 6 -12.89 5.31 4.39
C SER A 6 -14.35 4.86 4.26
N PRO A 7 -15.01 4.50 5.39
CA PRO A 7 -16.45 4.21 5.40
C PRO A 7 -17.30 5.36 4.84
N ALA A 8 -16.88 6.61 5.05
CA ALA A 8 -17.60 7.77 4.55
C ALA A 8 -17.65 7.85 3.02
N LEU A 9 -16.57 7.44 2.33
CA LEU A 9 -16.55 7.35 0.87
C LEU A 9 -17.45 6.21 0.40
N LEU A 10 -17.33 5.04 1.02
CA LEU A 10 -18.10 3.86 0.65
C LEU A 10 -19.61 4.02 0.87
N ALA A 11 -20.00 4.79 1.90
CA ALA A 11 -21.41 5.13 2.11
C ALA A 11 -21.99 6.00 0.97
N LYS A 12 -21.16 6.79 0.28
CA LYS A 12 -21.58 7.66 -0.83
C LYS A 12 -21.55 6.95 -2.17
N MET A 13 -20.54 6.12 -2.42
CA MET A 13 -20.26 5.55 -3.74
C MET A 13 -20.50 4.05 -3.84
N GLY A 14 -20.74 3.38 -2.71
CA GLY A 14 -20.82 1.91 -2.67
C GLY A 14 -19.44 1.26 -2.52
N HIS A 15 -19.43 -0.06 -2.48
CA HIS A 15 -18.21 -0.88 -2.46
C HIS A 15 -17.87 -1.30 -3.89
N PRO A 16 -16.62 -1.17 -4.35
CA PRO A 16 -16.23 -1.75 -5.63
C PRO A 16 -16.15 -3.28 -5.50
N ASP A 17 -16.96 -4.00 -6.27
CA ASP A 17 -17.01 -5.47 -6.25
C ASP A 17 -16.02 -6.09 -7.23
N THR A 18 -15.58 -5.32 -8.22
CA THR A 18 -14.65 -5.78 -9.26
C THR A 18 -13.52 -4.78 -9.47
N PRO A 19 -12.37 -5.22 -9.98
CA PRO A 19 -11.27 -4.32 -10.32
C PRO A 19 -11.67 -3.19 -11.29
N ASP A 20 -12.50 -3.48 -12.29
CA ASP A 20 -12.92 -2.49 -13.28
C ASP A 20 -13.75 -1.35 -12.68
N ALA A 21 -14.48 -1.62 -11.60
CA ALA A 21 -15.26 -0.60 -10.89
C ALA A 21 -14.37 0.50 -10.28
N LEU A 22 -13.06 0.27 -10.11
CA LEU A 22 -12.13 1.28 -9.59
C LEU A 22 -12.01 2.52 -10.47
N THR A 23 -12.36 2.42 -11.76
CA THR A 23 -12.34 3.56 -12.69
C THR A 23 -13.33 4.65 -12.32
N ASP A 24 -14.41 4.28 -11.64
CA ASP A 24 -15.48 5.21 -11.25
C ASP A 24 -15.18 5.96 -9.95
N TYR A 25 -14.14 5.55 -9.23
CA TYR A 25 -13.77 6.15 -7.96
C TYR A 25 -12.65 7.16 -8.11
N PRO A 26 -12.70 8.29 -7.35
CA PRO A 26 -11.53 9.14 -7.21
C PRO A 26 -10.39 8.35 -6.54
N PHE A 27 -9.18 8.51 -7.05
CA PHE A 27 -8.01 7.80 -6.58
C PHE A 27 -6.95 8.76 -6.04
N ALA A 28 -6.34 8.41 -4.91
CA ALA A 28 -5.21 9.12 -4.33
C ALA A 28 -3.95 8.24 -4.40
N ALA A 29 -2.86 8.79 -4.94
CA ALA A 29 -1.64 8.06 -5.19
C ALA A 29 -0.42 8.67 -4.50
N VAL A 30 0.49 7.81 -4.03
CA VAL A 30 1.84 8.22 -3.65
C VAL A 30 2.68 8.30 -4.92
N SER A 31 3.26 9.47 -5.20
CA SER A 31 4.11 9.69 -6.38
C SER A 31 5.31 8.76 -6.38
N GLY A 32 5.66 8.24 -7.54
CA GLY A 32 6.78 7.31 -7.73
C GLY A 32 6.44 5.84 -7.42
N VAL A 33 5.28 5.57 -6.82
CA VAL A 33 4.79 4.19 -6.60
C VAL A 33 4.04 3.66 -7.83
N PHE A 34 3.42 4.57 -8.58
CA PHE A 34 2.68 4.24 -9.80
C PHE A 34 3.35 4.92 -11.00
N ALA A 35 3.80 4.11 -11.94
CA ALA A 35 4.43 4.61 -13.17
C ALA A 35 3.43 5.16 -14.19
N SER A 36 2.12 4.92 -13.98
CA SER A 36 1.03 5.34 -14.86
C SER A 36 -0.27 5.43 -14.04
N ASN A 37 -1.33 6.00 -14.63
CA ASN A 37 -2.67 6.00 -14.03
C ASN A 37 -3.30 4.59 -14.05
N ARG A 38 -2.53 3.58 -13.63
CA ARG A 38 -2.95 2.19 -13.54
C ARG A 38 -2.38 1.55 -12.30
N ILE A 39 -3.16 0.69 -11.67
CA ILE A 39 -2.67 -0.19 -10.61
C ILE A 39 -2.59 -1.63 -11.13
N GLN A 40 -1.64 -2.37 -10.60
CA GLN A 40 -1.55 -3.81 -10.85
C GLN A 40 -2.22 -4.56 -9.71
N LEU A 41 -3.05 -5.51 -10.06
CA LEU A 41 -3.69 -6.44 -9.15
C LEU A 41 -3.39 -7.88 -9.61
N ILE A 42 -3.43 -8.81 -8.69
CA ILE A 42 -3.30 -10.23 -8.97
C ILE A 42 -4.72 -10.80 -9.07
N ALA A 43 -5.07 -11.33 -10.22
CA ALA A 43 -6.29 -12.11 -10.43
C ALA A 43 -6.04 -13.59 -10.04
N SER A 44 -7.02 -14.46 -10.30
CA SER A 44 -6.87 -15.90 -10.14
C SER A 44 -5.66 -16.42 -10.94
N GLU A 45 -4.99 -17.43 -10.42
CA GLU A 45 -3.84 -18.10 -11.08
C GLU A 45 -2.60 -17.18 -11.26
N ASP A 46 -2.37 -16.23 -10.33
CA ASP A 46 -1.23 -15.29 -10.37
C ASP A 46 -1.17 -14.39 -11.62
N GLN A 47 -2.27 -14.30 -12.36
CA GLN A 47 -2.34 -13.41 -13.52
C GLN A 47 -2.38 -11.94 -13.08
N LEU A 48 -1.42 -11.15 -13.59
CA LEU A 48 -1.40 -9.70 -13.37
C LEU A 48 -2.40 -9.00 -14.29
N ILE A 49 -3.28 -8.22 -13.68
CA ILE A 49 -4.20 -7.32 -14.40
C ILE A 49 -3.83 -5.87 -14.13
N ASN A 50 -3.92 -5.03 -15.16
CA ASN A 50 -3.67 -3.61 -15.08
C ASN A 50 -4.98 -2.85 -15.13
N VAL A 51 -5.36 -2.24 -14.02
CA VAL A 51 -6.62 -1.52 -13.87
C VAL A 51 -6.38 -0.02 -13.96
N PRO A 52 -7.04 0.70 -14.87
CA PRO A 52 -6.96 2.16 -14.90
C PRO A 52 -7.60 2.76 -13.65
N VAL A 53 -7.02 3.85 -13.14
CA VAL A 53 -7.54 4.58 -11.98
C VAL A 53 -7.57 6.08 -12.27
N ASN A 54 -8.58 6.75 -11.70
CA ASN A 54 -8.77 8.19 -11.85
C ASN A 54 -8.04 8.94 -10.73
N ILE A 55 -6.74 9.23 -10.92
CA ILE A 55 -5.93 9.92 -9.91
C ILE A 55 -6.35 11.39 -9.83
N GLN A 56 -7.00 11.77 -8.73
CA GLN A 56 -7.41 13.14 -8.42
C GLN A 56 -6.49 13.84 -7.40
N PHE A 57 -5.74 13.06 -6.62
CA PHE A 57 -4.78 13.58 -5.68
C PHE A 57 -3.48 12.77 -5.75
N GLN A 58 -2.36 13.49 -5.75
CA GLN A 58 -1.03 12.87 -5.76
C GLN A 58 -0.08 13.61 -4.83
N SER A 59 0.67 12.87 -4.02
CA SER A 59 1.66 13.41 -3.10
C SER A 59 2.88 12.50 -3.04
N THR A 60 4.06 13.07 -2.85
CA THR A 60 5.28 12.31 -2.56
C THR A 60 5.28 11.73 -1.15
N HIS A 61 4.38 12.21 -0.29
CA HIS A 61 4.32 11.83 1.11
C HIS A 61 3.07 10.98 1.40
N TRP A 62 3.26 9.74 1.84
CA TRP A 62 2.17 8.81 2.13
C TRP A 62 1.19 9.33 3.20
N ARG A 63 1.67 10.13 4.18
CA ARG A 63 0.80 10.73 5.21
C ARG A 63 -0.26 11.66 4.63
N SER A 64 0.08 12.43 3.61
CA SER A 64 -0.89 13.29 2.92
C SER A 64 -1.95 12.46 2.21
N VAL A 65 -1.53 11.36 1.57
CA VAL A 65 -2.47 10.41 0.95
C VAL A 65 -3.37 9.77 2.01
N LEU A 66 -2.81 9.27 3.11
CA LEU A 66 -3.58 8.70 4.22
C LEU A 66 -4.63 9.69 4.74
N SER A 67 -4.25 10.96 5.00
CA SER A 67 -5.19 11.99 5.46
C SER A 67 -6.31 12.23 4.46
N TRP A 68 -6.00 12.21 3.16
CA TRP A 68 -6.98 12.38 2.09
C TRP A 68 -7.99 11.22 2.03
N LEU A 69 -7.51 9.98 2.23
CA LEU A 69 -8.35 8.80 2.30
C LEU A 69 -9.28 8.82 3.53
N LEU A 70 -8.73 9.15 4.70
CA LEU A 70 -9.50 9.27 5.95
C LEU A 70 -10.60 10.34 5.86
N ALA A 71 -10.34 11.43 5.16
CA ALA A 71 -11.32 12.48 4.90
C ALA A 71 -12.44 12.05 3.92
N GLY A 72 -12.37 10.85 3.34
CA GLY A 72 -13.42 10.33 2.45
C GLY A 72 -13.41 10.92 1.04
N HIS A 73 -12.25 11.37 0.57
CA HIS A 73 -12.14 12.01 -0.74
C HIS A 73 -11.77 11.04 -1.87
N ALA A 74 -11.14 9.92 -1.54
CA ALA A 74 -10.66 8.97 -2.55
C ALA A 74 -10.47 7.57 -1.98
N ILE A 75 -10.28 6.60 -2.86
CA ILE A 75 -9.65 5.30 -2.57
C ILE A 75 -8.16 5.41 -2.84
N GLY A 76 -7.34 4.52 -2.30
CA GLY A 76 -5.90 4.54 -2.58
C GLY A 76 -5.18 3.30 -2.08
N VAL A 77 -3.92 3.18 -2.51
CA VAL A 77 -3.03 2.09 -2.12
C VAL A 77 -1.99 2.61 -1.13
N LEU A 78 -1.90 1.95 0.01
CA LEU A 78 -0.90 2.20 1.05
C LEU A 78 -0.14 0.91 1.41
N GLN A 79 1.00 1.07 2.05
CA GLN A 79 1.68 -0.05 2.68
C GLN A 79 0.90 -0.46 3.94
N SER A 80 0.63 -1.75 4.10
CA SER A 80 -0.13 -2.28 5.24
C SER A 80 0.38 -1.79 6.61
N PRO A 81 1.70 -1.73 6.88
CA PRO A 81 2.17 -1.25 8.17
C PRO A 81 1.80 0.19 8.51
N VAL A 82 1.65 1.07 7.49
CA VAL A 82 1.38 2.50 7.74
C VAL A 82 -0.10 2.85 7.94
N CYS A 83 -1.01 1.92 7.64
CA CYS A 83 -2.45 2.09 7.83
C CYS A 83 -3.08 0.98 8.68
N ARG A 84 -2.25 0.15 9.33
CA ARG A 84 -2.72 -0.98 10.17
C ARG A 84 -3.64 -0.50 11.28
N LYS A 85 -3.26 0.58 11.96
CA LYS A 85 -4.06 1.16 13.05
C LYS A 85 -5.42 1.61 12.54
N GLU A 86 -5.45 2.36 11.45
CA GLU A 86 -6.68 2.88 10.84
C GLU A 86 -7.61 1.77 10.35
N MET A 87 -7.03 0.66 9.88
CA MET A 87 -7.83 -0.53 9.52
C MET A 87 -8.37 -1.24 10.76
N ALA A 88 -7.57 -1.40 11.82
CA ALA A 88 -8.01 -2.01 13.06
C ALA A 88 -9.12 -1.18 13.75
N ASP A 89 -9.01 0.14 13.69
CA ASP A 89 -10.00 1.07 14.25
C ASP A 89 -11.25 1.20 13.33
N GLY A 90 -11.28 0.56 12.16
CA GLY A 90 -12.37 0.66 11.18
C GLY A 90 -12.45 2.00 10.45
N ALA A 91 -11.45 2.87 10.59
CA ALA A 91 -11.37 4.16 9.89
C ALA A 91 -11.02 3.99 8.40
N LEU A 92 -10.36 2.89 8.06
CA LEU A 92 -10.13 2.45 6.69
C LEU A 92 -10.61 1.01 6.51
N ILE A 93 -11.23 0.73 5.37
CA ILE A 93 -11.73 -0.58 5.00
C ILE A 93 -10.91 -1.10 3.82
N PRO A 94 -10.33 -2.31 3.92
CA PRO A 94 -9.65 -2.93 2.79
C PRO A 94 -10.66 -3.29 1.69
N LEU A 95 -10.28 -3.04 0.44
CA LEU A 95 -11.10 -3.28 -0.74
C LEU A 95 -10.47 -4.37 -1.60
N LEU A 96 -11.32 -5.11 -2.32
CA LEU A 96 -10.91 -6.12 -3.30
C LEU A 96 -9.86 -7.10 -2.75
N SER A 97 -10.08 -7.63 -1.53
CA SER A 97 -9.14 -8.53 -0.86
C SER A 97 -8.82 -9.80 -1.67
N HIS A 98 -9.70 -10.18 -2.60
CA HIS A 98 -9.49 -11.29 -3.54
C HIS A 98 -8.57 -10.93 -4.73
N TYR A 99 -8.21 -9.67 -4.87
CA TYR A 99 -7.31 -9.14 -5.90
C TYR A 99 -6.13 -8.42 -5.26
N PRO A 100 -5.22 -9.15 -4.63
CA PRO A 100 -4.11 -8.54 -3.90
C PRO A 100 -3.21 -7.73 -4.83
N ILE A 101 -2.58 -6.71 -4.25
CA ILE A 101 -1.59 -5.90 -4.95
C ILE A 101 -0.27 -6.65 -4.93
N PRO A 102 0.45 -6.76 -6.06
CA PRO A 102 1.75 -7.44 -6.10
C PRO A 102 2.69 -6.93 -5.00
N PRO A 103 3.39 -7.80 -4.30
CA PRO A 103 4.38 -7.40 -3.31
C PRO A 103 5.53 -6.65 -3.98
N PHE A 104 6.27 -5.88 -3.22
CA PHE A 104 7.54 -5.31 -3.65
C PHE A 104 8.64 -5.73 -2.68
N SER A 105 9.83 -5.92 -3.22
CA SER A 105 10.99 -6.28 -2.40
C SER A 105 11.59 -5.05 -1.74
N THR A 106 11.93 -5.16 -0.48
CA THR A 106 12.73 -4.19 0.25
C THR A 106 14.14 -4.75 0.39
N TRP A 107 15.14 -3.95 0.06
CA TRP A 107 16.55 -4.37 0.06
C TRP A 107 17.34 -3.55 1.07
N LEU A 108 18.09 -4.23 1.93
CA LEU A 108 19.12 -3.61 2.76
C LEU A 108 20.46 -3.76 2.04
N LEU A 109 20.99 -2.66 1.52
CA LEU A 109 22.28 -2.65 0.83
C LEU A 109 23.38 -2.27 1.82
N HIS A 110 24.43 -3.06 1.87
CA HIS A 110 25.60 -2.82 2.71
C HIS A 110 26.88 -3.28 1.98
N PRO A 111 28.05 -2.75 2.34
CA PRO A 111 29.33 -3.25 1.84
C PRO A 111 29.51 -4.74 2.16
N PRO A 112 30.39 -5.46 1.43
CA PRO A 112 30.77 -6.84 1.77
C PRO A 112 31.17 -6.97 3.25
N ALA A 113 30.83 -8.09 3.86
CA ALA A 113 31.01 -8.32 5.30
C ALA A 113 32.43 -8.05 5.81
N GLY A 114 33.47 -8.32 4.99
CA GLY A 114 34.87 -8.03 5.33
C GLY A 114 35.26 -6.56 5.33
N MET A 115 34.40 -5.69 4.77
CA MET A 115 34.61 -4.22 4.72
C MET A 115 33.73 -3.46 5.70
N MET A 116 32.87 -4.16 6.45
CA MET A 116 31.97 -3.53 7.40
C MET A 116 32.64 -3.38 8.78
N SER A 117 32.53 -2.21 9.39
CA SER A 117 32.86 -2.05 10.78
C SER A 117 31.95 -2.90 11.69
N TYR A 118 32.38 -3.12 12.92
CA TYR A 118 31.58 -3.88 13.90
C TYR A 118 30.21 -3.22 14.14
N GLU A 119 30.19 -1.89 14.26
CA GLU A 119 28.98 -1.09 14.48
C GLU A 119 28.02 -1.21 13.28
N THR A 120 28.55 -1.12 12.06
CA THR A 120 27.75 -1.25 10.84
C THR A 120 27.07 -2.63 10.77
N ARG A 121 27.78 -3.70 11.17
CA ARG A 121 27.20 -5.05 11.21
C ARG A 121 26.07 -5.16 12.22
N ILE A 122 26.25 -4.59 13.42
CA ILE A 122 25.19 -4.58 14.44
C ILE A 122 23.98 -3.82 13.94
N CYS A 123 24.16 -2.60 13.39
CA CYS A 123 23.07 -1.81 12.84
C CYS A 123 22.33 -2.55 11.71
N ALA A 124 23.05 -3.17 10.79
CA ALA A 124 22.45 -3.93 9.70
C ALA A 124 21.61 -5.12 10.22
N SER A 125 22.15 -5.87 11.19
CA SER A 125 21.44 -7.01 11.80
C SER A 125 20.17 -6.57 12.56
N LEU A 126 20.25 -5.47 13.31
CA LEU A 126 19.10 -4.91 14.03
C LEU A 126 18.01 -4.41 13.06
N LEU A 127 18.41 -3.72 11.99
CA LEU A 127 17.50 -3.24 10.96
C LEU A 127 16.84 -4.41 10.21
N GLU A 128 17.60 -5.45 9.87
CA GLU A 128 17.07 -6.64 9.22
C GLU A 128 16.00 -7.33 10.08
N GLY A 129 16.31 -7.52 11.37
CA GLY A 129 15.34 -8.11 12.33
C GLY A 129 14.08 -7.26 12.44
N TYR A 130 14.23 -5.97 12.69
CA TYR A 130 13.10 -5.05 12.81
C TYR A 130 12.23 -4.97 11.55
N LEU A 131 12.85 -4.89 10.37
CA LEU A 131 12.13 -4.83 9.10
C LEU A 131 11.41 -6.14 8.79
N ARG A 132 12.04 -7.28 9.14
CA ARG A 132 11.40 -8.59 9.00
C ARG A 132 10.12 -8.67 9.82
N ASP A 133 10.18 -8.31 11.09
CA ASP A 133 9.03 -8.32 11.99
C ASP A 133 7.94 -7.36 11.51
N LEU A 134 8.32 -6.13 11.10
CA LEU A 134 7.38 -5.12 10.63
C LEU A 134 6.66 -5.51 9.34
N LEU A 135 7.38 -6.16 8.40
CA LEU A 135 6.87 -6.42 7.04
C LEU A 135 6.21 -7.79 6.91
N LEU A 136 6.60 -8.78 7.74
CA LEU A 136 6.08 -10.14 7.69
C LEU A 136 4.94 -10.40 8.68
N GLU A 137 4.67 -9.47 9.62
CA GLU A 137 3.46 -9.60 10.43
C GLU A 137 2.22 -9.60 9.51
N PRO A 138 1.37 -10.63 9.59
CA PRO A 138 0.14 -10.66 8.81
C PRO A 138 -0.69 -9.44 9.16
N ALA A 139 -1.26 -8.80 8.14
CA ALA A 139 -2.36 -7.87 8.34
C ALA A 139 -3.48 -8.69 8.98
N GLY A 140 -3.72 -8.47 10.28
CA GLY A 140 -4.76 -9.17 11.05
C GLY A 140 -6.14 -8.86 10.52
#